data_f5ea548e82ce18b08e50f090d90285e5
#
_entry.id   f5ea548e82ce18b08e50f090d90285e5
#
_cell.length_a   1.000
_cell.length_b   1.000
_cell.length_c   1.000
_cell.angle_alpha   90.00
_cell.angle_beta   90.00
_cell.angle_gamma   90.00
#
_symmetry.space_group_name_H-M   'P 1'
#
loop_
_entity.id
_entity.type
_entity.pdbx_description
1 polymer ?
#
loop_
_entity_poly.entity_id
_entity_poly.type
_entity_poly.pdbx_seq_one_letter_code
_entity_poly.pdbx_strand_id
1 'polypeptide(L)'
;MSVAGLKKQFHKASQLLKEKINGVEGTKLDEEFLNMERKTDITHKLILDLVPKTIGYLQPNPAYRAKLSMLNTVSRIRGQMKAVGYPQTEGILGDCMLRYGSELGVESGFGFALIEMGEALKQVAQARDCMDVRVKQTFIDPLQSLQDKELKEIGYHLRKLEGRRLDFDYKKRRKGKIADSEIKKAFEKFEESKDLAERSMFNLLEKDAERMQYLSGLTEAVIDYHRQSCQILEHLRSNLQTRITDASNRPKRVFASKSVASTMCYTDIYGFSTCSSGQSSATEVTEALSEKYAPVVIHPPDKEAMKTQTSVNPVSNYDSGSPLDQPCCRALYNFQPENQRELGFKEGDIIILTSQIDENWYEGMLRGESGFFPLNYVKVLVPLPQ
;
A
#
# COMPACT_ATOMS: atom_id res chain seq x y z
N MET A 1 5.39 38.57 -26.89
CA MET A 1 4.23 38.36 -27.79
C MET A 1 4.13 39.54 -28.76
N SER A 2 3.88 39.28 -30.06
CA SER A 2 3.70 40.37 -31.03
C SER A 2 2.35 41.04 -30.84
N VAL A 3 2.26 42.35 -31.18
CA VAL A 3 1.00 43.13 -31.14
C VAL A 3 -0.11 42.44 -31.94
N ALA A 4 0.22 41.79 -33.06
CA ALA A 4 -0.70 41.01 -33.89
C ALA A 4 -1.24 39.77 -33.12
N GLY A 5 -0.42 39.14 -32.30
CA GLY A 5 -0.84 38.01 -31.46
C GLY A 5 -1.80 38.41 -30.34
N LEU A 6 -1.55 39.55 -29.69
CA LEU A 6 -2.43 40.14 -28.66
C LEU A 6 -3.80 40.52 -29.25
N LYS A 7 -3.82 41.14 -30.42
CA LYS A 7 -5.06 41.49 -31.11
C LYS A 7 -5.89 40.26 -31.48
N LYS A 8 -5.22 39.17 -31.90
CA LYS A 8 -5.89 37.91 -32.21
C LYS A 8 -6.49 37.24 -30.97
N GLN A 9 -5.80 37.28 -29.85
CA GLN A 9 -6.33 36.76 -28.57
C GLN A 9 -7.53 37.58 -28.08
N PHE A 10 -7.46 38.88 -28.18
CA PHE A 10 -8.59 39.78 -27.86
C PHE A 10 -9.83 39.49 -28.71
N HIS A 11 -9.66 39.23 -30.01
CA HIS A 11 -10.78 38.89 -30.91
C HIS A 11 -11.46 37.57 -30.50
N LYS A 12 -10.67 36.55 -30.11
CA LYS A 12 -11.17 35.25 -29.63
C LYS A 12 -11.93 35.42 -28.31
N ALA A 13 -11.34 36.12 -27.35
CA ALA A 13 -11.97 36.41 -26.07
C ALA A 13 -13.30 37.18 -26.22
N SER A 14 -13.34 38.19 -27.12
CA SER A 14 -14.55 38.93 -27.43
C SER A 14 -15.63 38.07 -28.07
N GLN A 15 -15.24 37.10 -28.91
CA GLN A 15 -16.17 36.14 -29.52
C GLN A 15 -16.74 35.18 -28.47
N LEU A 16 -15.89 34.59 -27.65
CA LEU A 16 -16.29 33.68 -26.56
C LEU A 16 -17.23 34.36 -25.56
N LEU A 17 -16.97 35.64 -25.24
CA LEU A 17 -17.81 36.45 -24.36
C LEU A 17 -19.21 36.66 -24.95
N LYS A 18 -19.29 36.93 -26.27
CA LYS A 18 -20.55 37.07 -26.97
C LYS A 18 -21.36 35.78 -27.02
N GLU A 19 -20.71 34.64 -27.20
CA GLU A 19 -21.37 33.36 -27.19
C GLU A 19 -21.94 33.04 -25.80
N LYS A 20 -21.14 33.27 -24.72
CA LYS A 20 -21.58 32.99 -23.35
C LYS A 20 -22.59 33.99 -22.78
N ILE A 21 -22.48 35.29 -23.08
CA ILE A 21 -23.32 36.33 -22.46
C ILE A 21 -24.51 36.69 -23.32
N ASN A 22 -24.31 36.80 -24.64
CA ASN A 22 -25.35 37.29 -25.55
C ASN A 22 -26.09 36.16 -26.28
N GLY A 23 -25.82 34.88 -25.96
CA GLY A 23 -26.48 33.73 -26.58
C GLY A 23 -26.25 33.63 -28.08
N VAL A 24 -25.20 34.26 -28.60
CA VAL A 24 -24.90 34.24 -30.02
C VAL A 24 -24.38 32.86 -30.42
N GLU A 25 -25.07 32.21 -31.31
CA GLU A 25 -24.74 30.86 -31.78
C GLU A 25 -23.41 30.83 -32.55
N GLY A 26 -22.43 30.05 -32.09
CA GLY A 26 -21.20 29.74 -32.80
C GLY A 26 -21.41 28.69 -33.88
N THR A 27 -20.41 28.49 -34.75
CA THR A 27 -20.42 27.37 -35.70
C THR A 27 -20.48 26.07 -34.95
N LYS A 28 -21.52 25.25 -35.16
CA LYS A 28 -21.74 23.96 -34.55
C LYS A 28 -20.88 22.89 -35.24
N LEU A 29 -20.34 21.99 -34.43
CA LEU A 29 -19.74 20.76 -34.91
C LEU A 29 -20.85 19.71 -35.06
N ASP A 30 -20.64 18.73 -35.89
CA ASP A 30 -21.60 17.65 -36.10
C ASP A 30 -21.69 16.72 -34.87
N GLU A 31 -22.77 15.93 -34.78
CA GLU A 31 -23.06 15.06 -33.64
C GLU A 31 -22.06 13.95 -33.50
N GLU A 32 -21.50 13.45 -34.60
CA GLU A 32 -20.49 12.39 -34.60
C GLU A 32 -19.19 12.89 -33.95
N PHE A 33 -18.73 14.10 -34.33
CA PHE A 33 -17.60 14.74 -33.71
C PHE A 33 -17.80 14.93 -32.19
N LEU A 34 -18.95 15.45 -31.78
CA LEU A 34 -19.27 15.68 -30.35
C LEU A 34 -19.34 14.36 -29.57
N ASN A 35 -19.80 13.28 -30.20
CA ASN A 35 -19.81 11.96 -29.59
C ASN A 35 -18.39 11.41 -29.40
N MET A 36 -17.50 11.57 -30.37
CA MET A 36 -16.09 11.18 -30.24
C MET A 36 -15.38 12.03 -29.16
N GLU A 37 -15.63 13.33 -29.10
CA GLU A 37 -15.07 14.21 -28.07
C GLU A 37 -15.51 13.74 -26.67
N ARG A 38 -16.80 13.45 -26.49
CA ARG A 38 -17.33 12.94 -25.21
C ARG A 38 -16.71 11.61 -24.82
N LYS A 39 -16.57 10.65 -25.74
CA LYS A 39 -15.92 9.35 -25.47
C LYS A 39 -14.45 9.51 -25.11
N THR A 40 -13.74 10.41 -25.79
CA THR A 40 -12.35 10.76 -25.50
C THR A 40 -12.20 11.37 -24.11
N ASP A 41 -13.09 12.29 -23.71
CA ASP A 41 -13.09 12.90 -22.37
C ASP A 41 -13.38 11.86 -21.27
N ILE A 42 -14.30 10.93 -21.50
CA ILE A 42 -14.58 9.80 -20.60
C ILE A 42 -13.34 8.92 -20.48
N THR A 43 -12.68 8.58 -21.58
CA THR A 43 -11.44 7.79 -21.59
C THR A 43 -10.34 8.48 -20.78
N HIS A 44 -10.18 9.78 -20.94
CA HIS A 44 -9.20 10.57 -20.18
C HIS A 44 -9.50 10.54 -18.67
N LYS A 45 -10.74 10.78 -18.26
CA LYS A 45 -11.17 10.72 -16.86
C LYS A 45 -10.99 9.33 -16.26
N LEU A 46 -11.34 8.29 -17.03
CA LEU A 46 -11.15 6.90 -16.63
C LEU A 46 -9.69 6.61 -16.29
N ILE A 47 -8.74 7.01 -17.13
CA ILE A 47 -7.31 6.74 -16.90
C ILE A 47 -6.81 7.50 -15.68
N LEU A 48 -7.21 8.78 -15.52
CA LEU A 48 -6.86 9.59 -14.36
C LEU A 48 -7.31 8.96 -13.03
N ASP A 49 -8.43 8.26 -13.04
CA ASP A 49 -8.98 7.57 -11.87
C ASP A 49 -8.42 6.15 -11.70
N LEU A 50 -8.28 5.41 -12.80
CA LEU A 50 -7.95 4.00 -12.77
C LEU A 50 -6.50 3.74 -12.34
N VAL A 51 -5.55 4.52 -12.84
CA VAL A 51 -4.12 4.36 -12.52
C VAL A 51 -3.85 4.53 -11.01
N PRO A 52 -4.27 5.61 -10.34
CA PRO A 52 -4.06 5.75 -8.89
C PRO A 52 -4.77 4.65 -8.06
N LYS A 53 -5.97 4.24 -8.48
CA LYS A 53 -6.71 3.18 -7.81
C LYS A 53 -6.03 1.82 -7.95
N THR A 54 -5.45 1.53 -9.12
CA THR A 54 -4.64 0.31 -9.33
C THR A 54 -3.38 0.33 -8.48
N ILE A 55 -2.66 1.45 -8.41
CA ILE A 55 -1.51 1.60 -7.51
C ILE A 55 -1.93 1.40 -6.04
N GLY A 56 -3.10 1.91 -5.64
CA GLY A 56 -3.67 1.67 -4.32
C GLY A 56 -4.05 0.21 -4.05
N TYR A 57 -4.52 -0.50 -5.07
CA TYR A 57 -4.81 -1.93 -4.99
C TYR A 57 -3.54 -2.78 -4.79
N LEU A 58 -2.47 -2.48 -5.53
CA LEU A 58 -1.18 -3.17 -5.38
C LEU A 58 -0.55 -2.89 -4.02
N GLN A 59 -0.58 -1.65 -3.56
CA GLN A 59 -0.05 -1.24 -2.25
C GLN A 59 -1.09 -0.43 -1.48
N PRO A 60 -1.85 -1.08 -0.58
CA PRO A 60 -2.91 -0.42 0.19
C PRO A 60 -2.40 0.66 1.16
N ASN A 61 -1.19 0.49 1.73
CA ASN A 61 -0.65 1.42 2.71
C ASN A 61 -0.20 2.74 2.05
N PRO A 62 -0.85 3.89 2.35
CA PRO A 62 -0.50 5.17 1.75
C PRO A 62 0.88 5.69 2.15
N ALA A 63 1.36 5.39 3.37
CA ALA A 63 2.67 5.80 3.84
C ALA A 63 3.79 5.11 3.03
N TYR A 64 3.64 3.82 2.75
CA TYR A 64 4.57 3.10 1.88
C TYR A 64 4.54 3.64 0.44
N ARG A 65 3.35 3.99 -0.11
CA ARG A 65 3.27 4.62 -1.44
C ARG A 65 4.02 5.94 -1.50
N ALA A 66 3.87 6.79 -0.49
CA ALA A 66 4.57 8.07 -0.40
C ALA A 66 6.09 7.87 -0.30
N LYS A 67 6.56 6.97 0.56
CA LYS A 67 7.98 6.62 0.71
C LYS A 67 8.59 6.12 -0.61
N LEU A 68 7.87 5.29 -1.36
CA LEU A 68 8.34 4.80 -2.65
C LEU A 68 8.42 5.89 -3.71
N SER A 69 7.43 6.78 -3.74
CA SER A 69 7.44 7.93 -4.64
C SER A 69 8.68 8.81 -4.40
N MET A 70 9.03 9.06 -3.14
CA MET A 70 10.24 9.79 -2.77
C MET A 70 11.51 9.05 -3.19
N LEU A 71 11.62 7.75 -2.88
CA LEU A 71 12.79 6.95 -3.23
C LEU A 71 12.99 6.86 -4.74
N ASN A 72 11.91 6.69 -5.52
CA ASN A 72 11.96 6.69 -6.97
C ASN A 72 12.41 8.04 -7.54
N THR A 73 11.97 9.15 -6.94
CA THR A 73 12.41 10.49 -7.33
C THR A 73 13.89 10.69 -7.05
N VAL A 74 14.38 10.31 -5.88
CA VAL A 74 15.80 10.38 -5.50
C VAL A 74 16.65 9.46 -6.38
N SER A 75 16.20 8.25 -6.67
CA SER A 75 16.90 7.28 -7.55
C SER A 75 17.00 7.80 -8.98
N ARG A 76 15.94 8.45 -9.49
CA ARG A 76 15.98 9.13 -10.81
C ARG A 76 17.02 10.25 -10.85
N ILE A 77 17.10 11.05 -9.80
CA ILE A 77 18.08 12.16 -9.70
C ILE A 77 19.51 11.62 -9.60
N ARG A 78 19.72 10.47 -8.94
CA ARG A 78 21.05 9.86 -8.77
C ARG A 78 21.46 8.91 -9.89
N GLY A 79 20.63 8.68 -10.89
CA GLY A 79 20.90 7.76 -12.00
C GLY A 79 21.01 6.28 -11.59
N GLN A 80 20.63 5.93 -10.38
CA GLN A 80 20.63 4.55 -9.88
C GLN A 80 19.23 3.94 -10.02
N MET A 81 19.00 3.20 -11.08
CA MET A 81 17.79 2.41 -11.30
C MET A 81 17.82 1.12 -10.48
N LYS A 82 17.82 1.19 -9.16
CA LYS A 82 17.37 0.08 -8.32
C LYS A 82 15.93 0.39 -7.92
N ALA A 83 14.99 -0.30 -8.56
CA ALA A 83 13.64 -0.41 -8.05
C ALA A 83 13.74 -1.09 -6.68
N VAL A 84 13.70 -0.31 -5.61
CA VAL A 84 13.54 -0.85 -4.26
C VAL A 84 12.10 -1.33 -4.21
N GLY A 85 11.90 -2.65 -4.29
CA GLY A 85 10.60 -3.28 -4.04
C GLY A 85 10.12 -2.92 -2.64
N TYR A 86 8.82 -2.97 -2.42
CA TYR A 86 8.26 -2.85 -1.08
C TYR A 86 8.59 -4.10 -0.27
N PRO A 87 8.89 -3.97 1.03
CA PRO A 87 8.78 -5.12 1.90
C PRO A 87 7.29 -5.51 1.99
N GLN A 88 6.94 -6.62 1.38
CA GLN A 88 5.60 -7.18 1.48
C GLN A 88 5.34 -7.62 2.93
N THR A 89 4.11 -7.48 3.40
CA THR A 89 3.72 -7.83 4.78
C THR A 89 3.99 -9.29 5.10
N GLU A 90 3.78 -10.17 4.13
CA GLU A 90 4.09 -11.59 4.20
C GLU A 90 5.59 -11.83 4.40
N GLY A 91 6.44 -11.05 3.72
CA GLY A 91 7.90 -11.12 3.86
C GLY A 91 8.37 -10.69 5.25
N ILE A 92 7.80 -9.61 5.81
CA ILE A 92 8.11 -9.14 7.17
C ILE A 92 7.73 -10.20 8.21
N LEU A 93 6.54 -10.81 8.09
CA LEU A 93 6.09 -11.89 8.95
C LEU A 93 6.99 -13.12 8.80
N GLY A 94 7.38 -13.46 7.56
CA GLY A 94 8.31 -14.54 7.27
C GLY A 94 9.67 -14.35 7.93
N ASP A 95 10.26 -13.17 7.86
CA ASP A 95 11.55 -12.85 8.51
C ASP A 95 11.47 -13.00 10.04
N CYS A 96 10.36 -12.60 10.65
CA CYS A 96 10.10 -12.78 12.06
C CYS A 96 10.09 -14.28 12.44
N MET A 97 9.35 -15.10 11.67
CA MET A 97 9.26 -16.55 11.91
C MET A 97 10.59 -17.26 11.71
N LEU A 98 11.35 -16.90 10.67
CA LEU A 98 12.68 -17.45 10.41
C LEU A 98 13.64 -17.15 11.57
N ARG A 99 13.66 -15.91 12.05
CA ARG A 99 14.51 -15.53 13.17
C ARG A 99 14.22 -16.34 14.43
N TYR A 100 12.97 -16.31 14.89
CA TYR A 100 12.62 -17.04 16.12
C TYR A 100 12.61 -18.56 15.95
N GLY A 101 12.28 -19.06 14.75
CA GLY A 101 12.42 -20.49 14.45
C GLY A 101 13.86 -20.96 14.57
N SER A 102 14.82 -20.16 14.10
CA SER A 102 16.27 -20.44 14.24
C SER A 102 16.74 -20.33 15.68
N GLU A 103 16.26 -19.33 16.44
CA GLU A 103 16.60 -19.14 17.86
C GLU A 103 16.10 -20.29 18.75
N LEU A 104 14.95 -20.91 18.43
CA LEU A 104 14.44 -22.08 19.12
C LEU A 104 15.30 -23.37 18.92
N GLY A 105 16.14 -23.33 17.90
CA GLY A 105 17.12 -24.38 17.62
C GLY A 105 16.52 -25.61 16.94
N VAL A 106 17.43 -26.47 16.46
CA VAL A 106 17.12 -27.68 15.66
C VAL A 106 16.35 -28.76 16.40
N GLU A 107 16.38 -28.77 17.72
CA GLU A 107 15.64 -29.73 18.55
C GLU A 107 14.15 -29.37 18.71
N SER A 108 13.76 -28.16 18.34
CA SER A 108 12.40 -27.69 18.46
C SER A 108 11.57 -28.02 17.21
N GLY A 109 10.61 -28.92 17.32
CA GLY A 109 9.65 -29.19 16.24
C GLY A 109 8.84 -27.95 15.83
N PHE A 110 8.52 -27.10 16.81
CA PHE A 110 7.86 -25.82 16.55
C PHE A 110 8.79 -24.81 15.86
N GLY A 111 10.08 -24.78 16.26
CA GLY A 111 11.09 -23.94 15.58
C GLY A 111 11.22 -24.30 14.10
N PHE A 112 11.27 -25.59 13.78
CA PHE A 112 11.25 -26.04 12.38
C PHE A 112 9.99 -25.64 11.62
N ALA A 113 8.81 -25.78 12.23
CA ALA A 113 7.55 -25.38 11.63
C ALA A 113 7.51 -23.86 11.35
N LEU A 114 8.07 -23.04 12.25
CA LEU A 114 8.23 -21.60 12.05
C LEU A 114 9.16 -21.29 10.88
N ILE A 115 10.26 -22.00 10.73
CA ILE A 115 11.19 -21.82 9.59
C ILE A 115 10.47 -22.13 8.28
N GLU A 116 9.81 -23.29 8.17
CA GLU A 116 9.05 -23.64 6.95
C GLU A 116 7.95 -22.65 6.61
N MET A 117 7.22 -22.18 7.63
CA MET A 117 6.21 -21.15 7.45
C MET A 117 6.83 -19.81 7.00
N GLY A 118 7.96 -19.43 7.59
CA GLY A 118 8.69 -18.22 7.24
C GLY A 118 9.21 -18.26 5.80
N GLU A 119 9.78 -19.37 5.36
CA GLU A 119 10.24 -19.58 3.98
C GLU A 119 9.06 -19.50 2.98
N ALA A 120 7.96 -20.16 3.29
CA ALA A 120 6.76 -20.12 2.45
C ALA A 120 6.20 -18.70 2.31
N LEU A 121 6.12 -17.95 3.41
CA LEU A 121 5.66 -16.55 3.38
C LEU A 121 6.61 -15.64 2.58
N LYS A 122 7.91 -15.87 2.63
CA LYS A 122 8.87 -15.15 1.77
C LYS A 122 8.67 -15.46 0.30
N GLN A 123 8.36 -16.71 -0.05
CA GLN A 123 8.03 -17.08 -1.45
C GLN A 123 6.72 -16.42 -1.91
N VAL A 124 5.70 -16.37 -1.06
CA VAL A 124 4.44 -15.64 -1.35
C VAL A 124 4.71 -14.15 -1.54
N ALA A 125 5.55 -13.54 -0.71
CA ALA A 125 5.96 -12.14 -0.85
C ALA A 125 6.66 -11.90 -2.20
N GLN A 126 7.56 -12.80 -2.59
CA GLN A 126 8.23 -12.71 -3.89
C GLN A 126 7.26 -12.86 -5.08
N ALA A 127 6.29 -13.77 -4.98
CA ALA A 127 5.24 -13.90 -6.00
C ALA A 127 4.41 -12.62 -6.13
N ARG A 128 4.16 -11.93 -5.00
CA ARG A 128 3.49 -10.62 -5.00
C ARG A 128 4.32 -9.53 -5.64
N ASP A 129 5.60 -9.47 -5.35
CA ASP A 129 6.51 -8.52 -6.01
C ASP A 129 6.54 -8.73 -7.53
N CYS A 130 6.53 -9.98 -7.98
CA CYS A 130 6.43 -10.31 -9.41
C CYS A 130 5.10 -9.82 -10.03
N MET A 131 3.99 -10.00 -9.32
CA MET A 131 2.69 -9.46 -9.75
C MET A 131 2.72 -7.93 -9.86
N ASP A 132 3.25 -7.22 -8.85
CA ASP A 132 3.33 -5.77 -8.84
C ASP A 132 4.14 -5.24 -10.05
N VAL A 133 5.29 -5.84 -10.33
CA VAL A 133 6.13 -5.50 -11.49
C VAL A 133 5.37 -5.76 -12.80
N ARG A 134 4.72 -6.91 -12.93
CA ARG A 134 4.00 -7.28 -14.15
C ARG A 134 2.81 -6.37 -14.40
N VAL A 135 1.99 -6.09 -13.38
CA VAL A 135 0.87 -5.15 -13.48
C VAL A 135 1.33 -3.75 -13.85
N LYS A 136 2.45 -3.31 -13.28
CA LYS A 136 3.05 -2.03 -13.67
C LYS A 136 3.38 -2.00 -15.16
N GLN A 137 4.06 -3.02 -15.68
CA GLN A 137 4.54 -3.08 -17.07
C GLN A 137 3.41 -3.28 -18.09
N THR A 138 2.42 -4.13 -17.77
CA THR A 138 1.37 -4.53 -18.72
C THR A 138 0.10 -3.69 -18.65
N PHE A 139 -0.10 -2.95 -17.56
CA PHE A 139 -1.33 -2.20 -17.34
C PHE A 139 -1.08 -0.71 -17.01
N ILE A 140 -0.27 -0.40 -15.99
CA ILE A 140 -0.10 0.98 -15.52
C ILE A 140 0.70 1.81 -16.54
N ASP A 141 1.89 1.34 -16.92
CA ASP A 141 2.79 2.08 -17.84
C ASP A 141 2.15 2.34 -19.22
N PRO A 142 1.43 1.37 -19.86
CA PRO A 142 0.69 1.62 -21.08
C PRO A 142 -0.40 2.68 -20.93
N LEU A 143 -1.20 2.65 -19.85
CA LEU A 143 -2.23 3.64 -19.60
C LEU A 143 -1.64 5.05 -19.35
N GLN A 144 -0.52 5.15 -18.63
CA GLN A 144 0.19 6.41 -18.45
C GLN A 144 0.76 6.93 -19.78
N SER A 145 1.31 6.04 -20.62
CA SER A 145 1.78 6.41 -21.95
C SER A 145 0.66 6.95 -22.83
N LEU A 146 -0.52 6.32 -22.78
CA LEU A 146 -1.71 6.77 -23.50
C LEU A 146 -2.13 8.18 -23.05
N GLN A 147 -2.11 8.44 -21.74
CA GLN A 147 -2.40 9.76 -21.16
C GLN A 147 -1.40 10.83 -21.59
N ASP A 148 -0.10 10.52 -21.49
CA ASP A 148 0.98 11.49 -21.70
C ASP A 148 1.22 11.81 -23.17
N LYS A 149 0.86 10.91 -24.09
CA LYS A 149 1.05 11.07 -25.52
C LYS A 149 -0.27 11.38 -26.22
N GLU A 150 -1.08 10.36 -26.47
CA GLU A 150 -2.24 10.45 -27.36
C GLU A 150 -3.32 11.42 -26.82
N LEU A 151 -3.74 11.26 -25.55
CA LEU A 151 -4.75 12.14 -24.96
C LEU A 151 -4.26 13.58 -24.82
N LYS A 152 -2.98 13.78 -24.54
CA LYS A 152 -2.38 15.12 -24.50
C LYS A 152 -2.34 15.77 -25.87
N GLU A 153 -2.04 15.00 -26.91
CA GLU A 153 -2.05 15.45 -28.31
C GLU A 153 -3.47 15.81 -28.76
N ILE A 154 -4.45 14.94 -28.50
CA ILE A 154 -5.86 15.23 -28.78
C ILE A 154 -6.30 16.51 -28.07
N GLY A 155 -5.99 16.67 -26.80
CA GLY A 155 -6.27 17.89 -26.05
C GLY A 155 -5.62 19.15 -26.65
N TYR A 156 -4.44 19.01 -27.26
CA TYR A 156 -3.84 20.11 -28.01
C TYR A 156 -4.63 20.42 -29.29
N HIS A 157 -5.03 19.41 -30.08
CA HIS A 157 -5.82 19.60 -31.31
C HIS A 157 -7.18 20.20 -31.02
N LEU A 158 -7.89 19.75 -29.99
CA LEU A 158 -9.17 20.31 -29.57
C LEU A 158 -9.07 21.79 -29.16
N ARG A 159 -8.06 22.16 -28.36
CA ARG A 159 -7.80 23.60 -28.01
C ARG A 159 -7.48 24.44 -29.22
N LYS A 160 -6.74 23.89 -30.20
CA LYS A 160 -6.40 24.56 -31.44
C LYS A 160 -7.63 24.76 -32.33
N LEU A 161 -8.46 23.69 -32.42
CA LEU A 161 -9.74 23.73 -33.13
C LEU A 161 -10.66 24.83 -32.59
N GLU A 162 -10.88 24.84 -31.26
CA GLU A 162 -11.72 25.85 -30.60
C GLU A 162 -11.20 27.28 -30.88
N GLY A 163 -9.89 27.47 -30.82
CA GLY A 163 -9.28 28.74 -31.12
C GLY A 163 -9.43 29.17 -32.59
N ARG A 164 -9.51 28.22 -33.54
CA ARG A 164 -9.71 28.49 -34.97
C ARG A 164 -11.21 28.73 -35.30
N ARG A 165 -12.10 28.01 -34.63
CA ARG A 165 -13.55 28.22 -34.67
C ARG A 165 -13.91 29.65 -34.26
N LEU A 166 -13.40 30.10 -33.13
CA LEU A 166 -13.62 31.48 -32.63
C LEU A 166 -13.07 32.57 -33.59
N ASP A 167 -11.91 32.33 -34.23
CA ASP A 167 -11.35 33.27 -35.24
C ASP A 167 -12.24 33.34 -36.49
N PHE A 168 -12.71 32.17 -36.95
CA PHE A 168 -13.63 32.10 -38.10
C PHE A 168 -14.96 32.77 -37.80
N ASP A 169 -15.61 32.46 -36.69
CA ASP A 169 -16.90 33.04 -36.30
C ASP A 169 -16.82 34.57 -36.11
N TYR A 170 -15.73 35.06 -35.53
CA TYR A 170 -15.47 36.50 -35.42
C TYR A 170 -15.39 37.18 -36.79
N LYS A 171 -14.66 36.59 -37.74
CA LYS A 171 -14.50 37.16 -39.10
C LYS A 171 -15.77 37.04 -39.92
N LYS A 172 -16.47 35.90 -39.85
CA LYS A 172 -17.76 35.68 -40.53
C LYS A 172 -18.79 36.72 -40.16
N ARG A 173 -18.87 37.13 -38.90
CA ARG A 173 -19.78 38.16 -38.43
C ARG A 173 -19.42 39.59 -38.90
N ARG A 174 -18.19 39.77 -39.35
CA ARG A 174 -17.71 41.05 -39.90
C ARG A 174 -17.60 41.02 -41.42
N LYS A 175 -18.35 40.14 -42.05
CA LYS A 175 -18.48 40.15 -43.51
C LYS A 175 -18.88 41.54 -44.01
N GLY A 176 -18.21 42.02 -45.04
CA GLY A 176 -18.33 43.41 -45.54
C GLY A 176 -17.37 44.42 -44.89
N LYS A 177 -16.79 44.11 -43.69
CA LYS A 177 -15.71 44.92 -43.07
C LYS A 177 -14.35 44.23 -43.12
N ILE A 178 -14.34 42.93 -43.40
CA ILE A 178 -13.15 42.09 -43.55
C ILE A 178 -13.19 41.48 -44.95
N ALA A 179 -12.08 41.38 -45.63
CA ALA A 179 -11.98 40.82 -46.97
C ALA A 179 -12.44 39.35 -46.98
N ASP A 180 -13.25 38.95 -47.96
CA ASP A 180 -13.75 37.58 -48.10
C ASP A 180 -12.63 36.54 -48.18
N SER A 181 -11.47 36.91 -48.72
CA SER A 181 -10.27 36.08 -48.74
C SER A 181 -9.71 35.73 -47.35
N GLU A 182 -9.86 36.63 -46.36
CA GLU A 182 -9.47 36.41 -44.99
C GLU A 182 -10.46 35.51 -44.27
N ILE A 183 -11.75 35.64 -44.57
CA ILE A 183 -12.80 34.76 -44.02
C ILE A 183 -12.58 33.34 -44.55
N LYS A 184 -12.30 33.17 -45.84
CA LYS A 184 -12.01 31.89 -46.46
C LYS A 184 -10.79 31.23 -45.86
N LYS A 185 -9.68 31.96 -45.68
CA LYS A 185 -8.48 31.44 -45.01
C LYS A 185 -8.72 31.04 -43.55
N ALA A 186 -9.62 31.69 -42.83
CA ALA A 186 -9.97 31.31 -41.47
C ALA A 186 -10.82 30.06 -41.45
N PHE A 187 -11.73 29.89 -42.39
CA PHE A 187 -12.53 28.69 -42.59
C PHE A 187 -11.64 27.48 -42.93
N GLU A 188 -10.75 27.60 -43.91
CA GLU A 188 -9.81 26.55 -44.30
C GLU A 188 -8.97 26.04 -43.08
N LYS A 189 -8.49 26.98 -42.24
CA LYS A 189 -7.76 26.61 -41.01
C LYS A 189 -8.65 25.94 -39.95
N PHE A 190 -9.91 26.35 -39.86
CA PHE A 190 -10.86 25.71 -38.97
C PHE A 190 -11.13 24.26 -39.41
N GLU A 191 -11.45 24.05 -40.71
CA GLU A 191 -11.64 22.71 -41.30
C GLU A 191 -10.42 21.81 -41.12
N GLU A 192 -9.22 22.32 -41.41
CA GLU A 192 -7.97 21.58 -41.18
C GLU A 192 -7.80 21.16 -39.72
N SER A 193 -8.20 21.99 -38.75
CA SER A 193 -8.12 21.64 -37.33
C SER A 193 -9.19 20.67 -36.89
N LYS A 194 -10.39 20.74 -37.48
CA LYS A 194 -11.46 19.78 -37.28
C LYS A 194 -11.00 18.42 -37.73
N ASP A 195 -10.51 18.27 -38.96
CA ASP A 195 -10.02 17.02 -39.51
C ASP A 195 -8.90 16.40 -38.65
N LEU A 196 -7.92 17.20 -38.19
CA LEU A 196 -6.86 16.72 -37.33
C LEU A 196 -7.37 16.23 -35.95
N ALA A 197 -8.28 16.96 -35.32
CA ALA A 197 -8.84 16.56 -34.04
C ALA A 197 -9.71 15.30 -34.18
N GLU A 198 -10.55 15.26 -35.20
CA GLU A 198 -11.44 14.14 -35.52
C GLU A 198 -10.64 12.86 -35.76
N ARG A 199 -9.63 12.92 -36.64
CA ARG A 199 -8.74 11.81 -36.95
C ARG A 199 -7.99 11.30 -35.71
N SER A 200 -7.50 12.20 -34.87
CA SER A 200 -6.79 11.82 -33.63
C SER A 200 -7.72 11.12 -32.63
N MET A 201 -8.95 11.60 -32.47
CA MET A 201 -9.96 10.98 -31.63
C MET A 201 -10.42 9.62 -32.18
N PHE A 202 -10.66 9.54 -33.49
CA PHE A 202 -10.99 8.30 -34.17
C PHE A 202 -9.91 7.24 -33.96
N ASN A 203 -8.65 7.56 -34.20
CA ASN A 203 -7.52 6.66 -34.00
C ASN A 203 -7.41 6.17 -32.55
N LEU A 204 -7.69 7.04 -31.57
CA LEU A 204 -7.75 6.64 -30.17
C LEU A 204 -8.88 5.63 -29.94
N LEU A 205 -10.08 5.90 -30.43
CA LEU A 205 -11.28 5.10 -30.14
C LEU A 205 -11.25 3.73 -30.83
N GLU A 206 -10.58 3.60 -31.97
CA GLU A 206 -10.43 2.32 -32.71
C GLU A 206 -9.47 1.31 -32.03
N LYS A 207 -8.71 1.74 -30.98
CA LYS A 207 -7.74 0.87 -30.29
C LYS A 207 -8.34 0.07 -29.12
N ASP A 208 -9.59 -0.34 -29.19
CA ASP A 208 -10.26 -1.09 -28.12
C ASP A 208 -9.59 -2.43 -27.83
N ALA A 209 -9.16 -3.15 -28.87
CA ALA A 209 -8.45 -4.43 -28.71
C ALA A 209 -7.16 -4.28 -27.89
N GLU A 210 -6.38 -3.21 -28.14
CA GLU A 210 -5.15 -2.92 -27.38
C GLU A 210 -5.47 -2.65 -25.91
N ARG A 211 -6.50 -1.88 -25.62
CA ARG A 211 -6.95 -1.59 -24.23
C ARG A 211 -7.46 -2.83 -23.52
N MET A 212 -8.16 -3.71 -24.22
CA MET A 212 -8.56 -5.03 -23.67
C MET A 212 -7.35 -5.91 -23.35
N GLN A 213 -6.27 -5.84 -24.11
CA GLN A 213 -5.01 -6.54 -23.80
C GLN A 213 -4.39 -6.05 -22.49
N TYR A 214 -4.49 -4.76 -22.15
CA TYR A 214 -4.02 -4.26 -20.85
C TYR A 214 -4.80 -4.90 -19.70
N LEU A 215 -6.12 -5.03 -19.83
CA LEU A 215 -6.96 -5.72 -18.83
C LEU A 215 -6.63 -7.22 -18.73
N SER A 216 -6.37 -7.88 -19.87
CA SER A 216 -5.90 -9.27 -19.89
C SER A 216 -4.58 -9.42 -19.15
N GLY A 217 -3.61 -8.53 -19.41
CA GLY A 217 -2.32 -8.55 -18.72
C GLY A 217 -2.41 -8.35 -17.20
N LEU A 218 -3.29 -7.46 -16.76
CA LEU A 218 -3.63 -7.31 -15.33
C LEU A 218 -4.19 -8.61 -14.75
N THR A 219 -5.18 -9.19 -15.44
CA THR A 219 -5.87 -10.41 -14.99
C THR A 219 -4.90 -11.60 -14.90
N GLU A 220 -4.04 -11.79 -15.90
CA GLU A 220 -3.03 -12.84 -15.92
C GLU A 220 -2.01 -12.69 -14.77
N ALA A 221 -1.56 -11.47 -14.49
CA ALA A 221 -0.65 -11.22 -13.39
C ALA A 221 -1.28 -11.59 -12.02
N VAL A 222 -2.55 -11.27 -11.82
CA VAL A 222 -3.30 -11.62 -10.59
C VAL A 222 -3.51 -13.14 -10.51
N ILE A 223 -3.89 -13.80 -11.59
CA ILE A 223 -4.07 -15.27 -11.64
C ILE A 223 -2.76 -15.97 -11.29
N ASP A 224 -1.64 -15.56 -11.87
CA ASP A 224 -0.33 -16.18 -11.62
C ASP A 224 0.09 -16.02 -10.16
N TYR A 225 -0.12 -14.87 -9.55
CA TYR A 225 0.13 -14.65 -8.12
C TYR A 225 -0.70 -15.60 -7.25
N HIS A 226 -2.00 -15.69 -7.48
CA HIS A 226 -2.86 -16.56 -6.68
C HIS A 226 -2.54 -18.05 -6.88
N ARG A 227 -2.22 -18.46 -8.11
CA ARG A 227 -1.82 -19.85 -8.41
C ARG A 227 -0.54 -20.23 -7.68
N GLN A 228 0.51 -19.39 -7.78
CA GLN A 228 1.78 -19.63 -7.09
C GLN A 228 1.59 -19.63 -5.58
N SER A 229 0.86 -18.67 -5.03
CA SER A 229 0.57 -18.60 -3.60
C SER A 229 -0.18 -19.83 -3.10
N CYS A 230 -1.16 -20.32 -3.85
CA CYS A 230 -1.91 -21.53 -3.51
C CYS A 230 -0.99 -22.75 -3.48
N GLN A 231 -0.13 -22.93 -4.51
CA GLN A 231 0.82 -24.05 -4.56
C GLN A 231 1.80 -24.05 -3.38
N ILE A 232 2.36 -22.88 -3.04
CA ILE A 232 3.28 -22.73 -1.91
C ILE A 232 2.59 -23.10 -0.59
N LEU A 233 1.38 -22.60 -0.36
CA LEU A 233 0.64 -22.83 0.88
C LEU A 233 0.11 -24.27 0.98
N GLU A 234 -0.26 -24.91 -0.12
CA GLU A 234 -0.65 -26.32 -0.15
C GLU A 234 0.52 -27.24 0.20
N HIS A 235 1.71 -26.96 -0.34
CA HIS A 235 2.92 -27.68 0.02
C HIS A 235 3.26 -27.52 1.51
N LEU A 236 3.24 -26.30 2.01
CA LEU A 236 3.43 -26.01 3.45
C LEU A 236 2.40 -26.75 4.32
N ARG A 237 1.12 -26.74 3.94
CA ARG A 237 0.07 -27.46 4.67
C ARG A 237 0.39 -28.94 4.79
N SER A 238 0.84 -29.57 3.70
CA SER A 238 1.23 -30.99 3.70
C SER A 238 2.40 -31.25 4.64
N ASN A 239 3.43 -30.41 4.61
CA ASN A 239 4.60 -30.56 5.48
C ASN A 239 4.24 -30.39 6.95
N LEU A 240 3.44 -29.36 7.28
CA LEU A 240 2.97 -29.12 8.65
C LEU A 240 2.13 -30.29 9.18
N GLN A 241 1.26 -30.87 8.35
CA GLN A 241 0.45 -32.03 8.75
C GLN A 241 1.31 -33.26 9.08
N THR A 242 2.34 -33.53 8.28
CA THR A 242 3.30 -34.59 8.53
C THR A 242 4.03 -34.34 9.86
N ARG A 243 4.52 -33.13 10.09
CA ARG A 243 5.21 -32.78 11.36
C ARG A 243 4.31 -32.89 12.59
N ILE A 244 3.04 -32.50 12.48
CA ILE A 244 2.05 -32.62 13.55
C ILE A 244 1.88 -34.11 13.89
N THR A 245 1.74 -34.98 12.89
CA THR A 245 1.61 -36.41 13.08
C THR A 245 2.84 -37.00 13.73
N ASP A 246 4.04 -36.64 13.27
CA ASP A 246 5.30 -37.08 13.84
C ASP A 246 5.49 -36.63 15.30
N ALA A 247 5.14 -35.38 15.59
CA ALA A 247 5.21 -34.83 16.95
C ALA A 247 4.22 -35.52 17.90
N SER A 248 3.02 -35.87 17.40
CA SER A 248 1.99 -36.56 18.17
C SER A 248 2.36 -37.99 18.49
N ASN A 249 3.13 -38.67 17.63
CA ASN A 249 3.58 -40.03 17.79
C ASN A 249 4.84 -40.15 18.65
N ARG A 250 5.52 -39.05 19.01
CA ARG A 250 6.70 -39.08 19.88
C ARG A 250 6.30 -39.37 21.33
N PRO A 251 7.02 -40.22 22.03
CA PRO A 251 6.78 -40.47 23.45
C PRO A 251 6.97 -39.18 24.24
N LYS A 252 6.02 -38.89 25.12
CA LYS A 252 6.09 -37.70 26.00
C LYS A 252 7.28 -37.80 26.92
N ARG A 253 8.16 -36.81 26.90
CA ARG A 253 9.26 -36.72 27.87
C ARG A 253 8.68 -36.39 29.24
N VAL A 254 9.06 -37.21 30.27
CA VAL A 254 8.70 -36.93 31.66
C VAL A 254 9.71 -35.91 32.20
N PHE A 255 9.18 -34.84 32.80
CA PHE A 255 10.04 -33.83 33.43
C PHE A 255 10.70 -34.44 34.68
N ALA A 256 12.02 -34.51 34.66
CA ALA A 256 12.82 -34.85 35.86
C ALA A 256 13.52 -33.59 36.35
N SER A 257 13.17 -33.13 37.54
CA SER A 257 13.83 -31.98 38.17
C SER A 257 15.27 -32.37 38.54
N LYS A 258 16.21 -31.56 38.05
CA LYS A 258 17.62 -31.67 38.50
C LYS A 258 17.80 -30.77 39.72
N SER A 259 18.19 -31.37 40.85
CA SER A 259 18.55 -30.62 42.05
C SER A 259 19.78 -29.75 41.78
N VAL A 260 19.76 -28.48 42.21
CA VAL A 260 20.90 -27.58 42.12
C VAL A 260 22.13 -28.13 42.83
N ALA A 261 21.94 -28.94 43.88
CA ALA A 261 22.99 -29.60 44.61
C ALA A 261 23.82 -30.62 43.78
N SER A 262 23.28 -31.11 42.65
CA SER A 262 24.01 -31.99 41.74
C SER A 262 24.97 -31.29 40.78
N THR A 263 24.91 -29.96 40.70
CA THR A 263 25.75 -29.13 39.81
C THR A 263 26.87 -28.39 40.55
N MET A 264 26.77 -28.31 41.90
CA MET A 264 27.84 -27.79 42.74
C MET A 264 28.77 -28.93 43.17
N CYS A 265 29.99 -28.94 42.66
CA CYS A 265 31.04 -29.75 43.22
C CYS A 265 31.24 -29.30 44.68
N TYR A 266 31.21 -30.28 45.60
CA TYR A 266 31.34 -30.09 47.06
C TYR A 266 32.67 -29.39 47.49
N THR A 267 33.56 -29.11 46.53
CA THR A 267 34.84 -28.43 46.73
C THR A 267 34.73 -26.94 47.00
N ASP A 268 33.60 -26.31 46.67
CA ASP A 268 33.44 -24.85 46.79
C ASP A 268 32.97 -24.39 48.18
N ILE A 269 32.47 -25.31 49.02
CA ILE A 269 31.89 -24.92 50.33
C ILE A 269 32.76 -25.38 51.54
N TYR A 270 33.51 -26.47 51.42
CA TYR A 270 34.38 -26.96 52.50
C TYR A 270 35.65 -27.58 51.89
N GLY A 271 36.69 -26.86 51.71
CA GLY A 271 37.99 -27.23 51.13
C GLY A 271 38.60 -28.61 51.55
N PHE A 272 37.89 -29.69 51.42
CA PHE A 272 38.38 -31.06 51.68
C PHE A 272 37.97 -32.03 50.56
N SER A 273 38.98 -32.55 49.87
CA SER A 273 38.85 -33.48 48.75
C SER A 273 38.86 -34.89 49.26
N THR A 274 37.78 -35.67 49.05
CA THR A 274 37.86 -37.13 49.08
C THR A 274 37.09 -37.68 47.89
N CYS A 275 37.85 -38.28 46.97
CA CYS A 275 37.30 -39.09 45.88
C CYS A 275 36.90 -40.47 46.47
N SER A 276 35.65 -40.89 46.32
CA SER A 276 35.29 -42.30 46.38
C SER A 276 34.30 -42.63 45.27
N SER A 277 34.75 -43.44 44.36
CA SER A 277 34.01 -44.17 43.36
C SER A 277 33.03 -45.13 44.02
N GLY A 278 31.77 -45.04 43.71
CA GLY A 278 30.72 -46.00 44.19
C GLY A 278 29.67 -46.18 43.11
N GLN A 279 29.78 -47.27 42.39
CA GLN A 279 28.68 -47.92 41.65
C GLN A 279 27.56 -48.30 42.62
N SER A 280 26.34 -47.99 42.28
CA SER A 280 25.16 -48.74 42.76
C SER A 280 23.95 -48.57 41.84
N SER A 281 23.70 -49.66 41.26
CA SER A 281 22.47 -50.36 40.86
C SER A 281 21.14 -49.61 41.05
N ALA A 282 20.40 -49.64 39.96
CA ALA A 282 18.98 -49.43 39.91
C ALA A 282 18.22 -50.47 40.75
N THR A 283 17.32 -50.04 41.58
CA THR A 283 16.20 -50.86 42.05
C THR A 283 14.94 -50.01 42.14
N GLU A 284 13.90 -50.59 41.62
CA GLU A 284 12.49 -50.18 41.54
C GLU A 284 11.96 -49.53 42.82
N VAL A 285 11.21 -48.42 42.61
CA VAL A 285 10.00 -48.18 43.39
C VAL A 285 8.96 -47.62 42.40
N THR A 286 8.21 -48.54 41.82
CA THR A 286 6.88 -48.32 41.26
C THR A 286 5.88 -48.34 42.39
N GLU A 287 4.82 -47.57 42.24
CA GLU A 287 3.59 -47.49 43.02
C GLU A 287 3.57 -46.49 44.17
N ALA A 288 2.90 -45.41 43.82
CA ALA A 288 1.80 -44.74 44.53
C ALA A 288 1.79 -43.25 44.14
N LEU A 289 0.91 -42.89 43.25
CA LEU A 289 0.20 -41.61 43.14
C LEU A 289 -0.44 -41.46 41.74
N SER A 290 -1.30 -42.45 41.46
CA SER A 290 -2.34 -42.34 40.43
C SER A 290 -3.64 -42.05 41.20
N GLU A 291 -4.01 -40.80 41.25
CA GLU A 291 -5.38 -40.30 41.46
C GLU A 291 -5.34 -38.82 41.78
N LYS A 292 -5.54 -38.03 40.77
CA LYS A 292 -6.20 -36.70 40.77
C LYS A 292 -5.71 -35.89 39.57
N TYR A 293 -6.38 -36.09 38.49
CA TYR A 293 -6.69 -35.03 37.47
C TYR A 293 -7.27 -35.73 36.24
N ALA A 294 -8.62 -35.78 36.24
CA ALA A 294 -9.38 -36.14 35.05
C ALA A 294 -9.32 -35.03 34.02
N PRO A 295 -9.28 -35.33 32.72
CA PRO A 295 -9.28 -34.28 31.67
C PRO A 295 -10.68 -33.67 31.55
N VAL A 296 -10.73 -32.35 31.63
CA VAL A 296 -11.93 -31.55 31.30
C VAL A 296 -12.11 -31.55 29.78
N VAL A 297 -13.19 -32.18 29.33
CA VAL A 297 -13.67 -32.12 27.97
C VAL A 297 -14.42 -30.80 27.80
N ILE A 298 -13.90 -29.91 26.95
CA ILE A 298 -14.59 -28.71 26.59
C ILE A 298 -15.39 -28.97 25.31
N HIS A 299 -16.72 -28.95 25.42
CA HIS A 299 -17.66 -28.93 24.30
C HIS A 299 -17.81 -27.48 23.79
N PRO A 300 -18.00 -27.26 22.48
CA PRO A 300 -18.25 -25.92 21.94
C PRO A 300 -19.68 -25.46 22.27
N PRO A 301 -19.92 -24.20 22.57
CA PRO A 301 -21.25 -23.67 22.82
C PRO A 301 -21.98 -23.33 21.52
N ASP A 302 -23.25 -23.70 21.49
CA ASP A 302 -24.25 -23.33 20.50
C ASP A 302 -24.58 -21.83 20.55
N LYS A 303 -25.04 -21.35 19.40
CA LYS A 303 -25.58 -19.99 19.18
C LYS A 303 -26.90 -19.83 19.90
N GLU A 304 -27.11 -18.69 20.59
CA GLU A 304 -28.27 -17.83 20.44
C GLU A 304 -28.34 -16.67 21.44
N ALA A 305 -28.64 -15.51 20.85
CA ALA A 305 -29.50 -14.41 21.31
C ALA A 305 -29.14 -13.52 22.53
N MET A 306 -28.75 -12.30 22.18
CA MET A 306 -29.43 -11.00 22.45
C MET A 306 -29.82 -10.62 23.90
N LYS A 307 -29.31 -9.50 24.32
CA LYS A 307 -29.88 -8.28 24.90
C LYS A 307 -29.16 -7.71 26.13
N THR A 308 -28.71 -6.47 25.89
CA THR A 308 -28.77 -5.24 26.75
C THR A 308 -28.46 -5.30 28.25
N GLN A 309 -27.51 -4.50 28.66
CA GLN A 309 -27.54 -3.35 29.56
C GLN A 309 -26.36 -3.24 30.54
N THR A 310 -25.76 -2.04 30.47
CA THR A 310 -25.24 -1.18 31.53
C THR A 310 -24.16 -1.64 32.50
N SER A 311 -23.08 -0.89 32.39
CA SER A 311 -22.27 -0.27 33.43
C SER A 311 -21.51 -1.14 34.44
N VAL A 312 -20.30 -0.72 34.56
CA VAL A 312 -19.38 -0.62 35.71
C VAL A 312 -18.03 -1.27 35.44
N ASN A 313 -17.01 -0.41 35.45
CA ASN A 313 -15.59 -0.81 35.40
C ASN A 313 -15.24 -1.85 36.48
N PRO A 314 -14.28 -2.72 36.15
CA PRO A 314 -13.10 -2.68 36.99
C PRO A 314 -11.79 -2.62 36.20
N VAL A 315 -10.90 -1.85 36.75
CA VAL A 315 -9.47 -1.80 36.52
C VAL A 315 -8.89 -3.20 36.47
N SER A 316 -8.29 -3.59 35.37
CA SER A 316 -7.35 -4.71 35.33
C SER A 316 -5.99 -4.23 34.86
N ASN A 317 -5.05 -4.36 35.78
CA ASN A 317 -3.62 -4.17 35.64
C ASN A 317 -3.09 -4.92 34.40
N TYR A 318 -2.64 -4.17 33.40
CA TYR A 318 -1.65 -4.67 32.48
C TYR A 318 -0.28 -4.29 33.03
N ASP A 319 0.50 -5.32 33.29
CA ASP A 319 1.88 -5.27 33.72
C ASP A 319 2.67 -4.42 32.72
N SER A 320 3.17 -3.31 33.22
CA SER A 320 3.84 -2.28 32.46
C SER A 320 5.29 -2.68 32.25
N GLY A 321 5.62 -3.18 31.06
CA GLY A 321 6.94 -2.91 30.52
C GLY A 321 7.13 -1.40 30.50
N SER A 322 8.21 -0.90 31.08
CA SER A 322 8.49 0.53 31.21
C SER A 322 8.29 1.27 29.89
N PRO A 323 7.56 2.38 29.82
CA PRO A 323 7.29 3.15 28.57
C PRO A 323 8.58 3.68 27.90
N LEU A 324 9.74 3.48 28.50
CA LEU A 324 11.02 4.01 28.07
C LEU A 324 11.81 3.08 27.12
N ASP A 325 11.31 1.88 26.83
CA ASP A 325 11.97 0.95 25.88
C ASP A 325 11.49 1.08 24.43
N GLN A 326 10.49 1.91 24.16
CA GLN A 326 9.98 2.17 22.81
C GLN A 326 10.20 3.63 22.43
N PRO A 327 10.40 3.93 21.12
CA PRO A 327 10.47 5.29 20.63
C PRO A 327 9.27 6.09 21.10
N CYS A 328 9.48 7.17 21.84
CA CYS A 328 8.40 7.95 22.40
C CYS A 328 8.76 9.43 22.58
N CYS A 329 7.71 10.25 22.63
CA CYS A 329 7.84 11.68 22.93
C CYS A 329 6.82 12.11 23.98
N ARG A 330 7.08 13.26 24.61
CA ARG A 330 6.15 13.91 25.55
C ARG A 330 5.59 15.16 24.91
N ALA A 331 4.27 15.32 25.01
CA ALA A 331 3.58 16.52 24.59
C ALA A 331 3.98 17.73 25.46
N LEU A 332 4.37 18.83 24.80
CA LEU A 332 4.71 20.11 25.42
C LEU A 332 3.51 21.04 25.52
N TYR A 333 2.55 20.87 24.63
CA TYR A 333 1.34 21.67 24.50
C TYR A 333 0.15 20.79 24.16
N ASN A 334 -1.08 21.29 24.37
CA ASN A 334 -2.28 20.62 23.87
C ASN A 334 -2.34 20.77 22.34
N PHE A 335 -2.67 19.69 21.65
CA PHE A 335 -2.91 19.69 20.22
C PHE A 335 -4.33 19.19 19.93
N GLN A 336 -5.12 20.01 19.23
CA GLN A 336 -6.47 19.64 18.78
C GLN A 336 -6.40 19.35 17.27
N PRO A 337 -6.84 18.15 16.83
CA PRO A 337 -6.83 17.79 15.42
C PRO A 337 -7.80 18.67 14.62
N GLU A 338 -7.34 19.22 13.53
CA GLU A 338 -8.16 19.92 12.54
C GLU A 338 -8.66 18.95 11.44
N ASN A 339 -8.00 17.80 11.29
CA ASN A 339 -8.31 16.77 10.30
C ASN A 339 -8.46 15.39 10.96
N GLN A 340 -9.26 14.51 10.36
CA GLN A 340 -9.50 13.13 10.84
C GLN A 340 -8.25 12.25 10.95
N ARG A 341 -7.11 12.69 10.39
CA ARG A 341 -5.84 11.94 10.41
C ARG A 341 -4.85 12.48 11.43
N GLU A 342 -5.20 13.50 12.16
CA GLU A 342 -4.36 14.10 13.17
C GLU A 342 -4.64 13.48 14.54
N LEU A 343 -3.59 13.27 15.34
CA LEU A 343 -3.67 12.70 16.68
C LEU A 343 -3.79 13.82 17.71
N GLY A 344 -4.96 13.92 18.34
CA GLY A 344 -5.18 14.87 19.44
C GLY A 344 -4.54 14.41 20.75
N PHE A 345 -3.92 15.34 21.49
CA PHE A 345 -3.30 15.06 22.79
C PHE A 345 -3.28 16.28 23.70
N LYS A 346 -3.03 16.03 24.97
CA LYS A 346 -2.88 17.04 26.01
C LYS A 346 -1.42 17.16 26.42
N GLU A 347 -1.05 18.34 26.95
CA GLU A 347 0.25 18.57 27.57
C GLU A 347 0.57 17.48 28.60
N GLY A 348 1.78 16.92 28.51
CA GLY A 348 2.25 15.85 29.39
C GLY A 348 1.97 14.44 28.90
N ASP A 349 1.10 14.23 27.91
CA ASP A 349 0.84 12.90 27.33
C ASP A 349 2.13 12.29 26.76
N ILE A 350 2.30 10.98 26.96
CA ILE A 350 3.40 10.20 26.33
C ILE A 350 2.84 9.52 25.10
N ILE A 351 3.41 9.85 23.96
CA ILE A 351 3.01 9.37 22.64
C ILE A 351 4.09 8.42 22.12
N ILE A 352 3.71 7.23 21.72
CA ILE A 352 4.61 6.27 21.07
C ILE A 352 4.85 6.74 19.64
N LEU A 353 6.12 6.96 19.27
CA LEU A 353 6.50 7.36 17.93
C LEU A 353 6.52 6.14 17.00
N THR A 354 5.82 6.21 15.89
CA THR A 354 5.82 5.17 14.86
C THR A 354 6.68 5.54 13.66
N SER A 355 6.63 6.80 13.23
CA SER A 355 7.48 7.30 12.15
C SER A 355 7.64 8.82 12.19
N GLN A 356 8.68 9.32 11.54
CA GLN A 356 8.83 10.74 11.21
C GLN A 356 8.41 10.93 9.74
N ILE A 357 7.39 11.75 9.51
CA ILE A 357 6.80 11.95 8.18
C ILE A 357 7.66 12.91 7.36
N ASP A 358 7.99 14.04 7.97
CA ASP A 358 8.85 15.06 7.38
C ASP A 358 9.59 15.86 8.47
N GLU A 359 10.18 17.00 8.11
CA GLU A 359 10.90 17.88 9.05
C GLU A 359 10.00 18.52 10.11
N ASN A 360 8.67 18.49 9.94
CA ASN A 360 7.69 19.16 10.76
C ASN A 360 6.68 18.23 11.44
N TRP A 361 6.53 16.97 10.95
CA TRP A 361 5.46 16.06 11.37
C TRP A 361 5.96 14.68 11.78
N TYR A 362 5.45 14.21 12.91
CA TYR A 362 5.53 12.81 13.36
C TYR A 362 4.21 12.08 13.15
N GLU A 363 4.29 10.77 13.07
CA GLU A 363 3.19 9.85 13.28
C GLU A 363 3.42 9.10 14.58
N GLY A 364 2.36 8.91 15.36
CA GLY A 364 2.45 8.18 16.61
C GLY A 364 1.12 7.65 17.09
N MET A 365 1.18 6.99 18.24
CA MET A 365 0.03 6.33 18.85
C MET A 365 -0.16 6.79 20.31
N LEU A 366 -1.38 7.11 20.67
CA LEU A 366 -1.80 7.46 22.02
C LEU A 366 -3.11 6.76 22.35
N ARG A 367 -3.15 5.97 23.43
CA ARG A 367 -4.37 5.29 23.92
C ARG A 367 -5.08 4.41 22.90
N GLY A 368 -4.33 3.87 21.91
CA GLY A 368 -4.87 3.01 20.86
C GLY A 368 -5.32 3.75 19.58
N GLU A 369 -5.31 5.09 19.59
CA GLU A 369 -5.52 5.91 18.42
C GLU A 369 -4.18 6.28 17.78
N SER A 370 -4.11 6.30 16.44
CA SER A 370 -2.93 6.68 15.69
C SER A 370 -3.22 7.88 14.79
N GLY A 371 -2.22 8.75 14.59
CA GLY A 371 -2.35 9.89 13.71
C GLY A 371 -1.12 10.77 13.68
N PHE A 372 -1.21 11.85 12.90
CA PHE A 372 -0.12 12.79 12.66
C PHE A 372 -0.17 13.96 13.64
N PHE A 373 1.00 14.47 14.01
CA PHE A 373 1.10 15.65 14.87
C PHE A 373 2.41 16.41 14.64
N PRO A 374 2.42 17.72 14.93
CA PRO A 374 3.57 18.56 14.65
C PRO A 374 4.72 18.34 15.65
N LEU A 375 5.94 18.30 15.11
CA LEU A 375 7.18 18.03 15.85
C LEU A 375 7.47 19.07 16.94
N ASN A 376 7.11 20.32 16.69
CA ASN A 376 7.32 21.44 17.62
C ASN A 376 6.37 21.42 18.84
N TYR A 377 5.36 20.53 18.87
CA TYR A 377 4.46 20.35 20.00
C TYR A 377 4.94 19.28 20.98
N VAL A 378 6.03 18.57 20.67
CA VAL A 378 6.49 17.44 21.48
C VAL A 378 8.01 17.50 21.73
N LYS A 379 8.43 16.85 22.83
CA LYS A 379 9.84 16.59 23.15
C LYS A 379 10.12 15.10 23.00
N VAL A 380 10.98 14.71 22.11
CA VAL A 380 11.41 13.32 21.94
C VAL A 380 12.16 12.85 23.19
N LEU A 381 11.72 11.75 23.78
CA LEU A 381 12.35 11.10 24.94
C LEU A 381 13.24 9.93 24.48
N VAL A 382 12.71 9.09 23.60
CA VAL A 382 13.43 8.00 22.95
C VAL A 382 13.27 8.17 21.44
N PRO A 383 14.35 8.37 20.70
CA PRO A 383 14.27 8.60 19.25
C PRO A 383 13.88 7.33 18.49
N LEU A 384 13.34 7.53 17.29
CA LEU A 384 13.14 6.45 16.32
C LEU A 384 14.50 5.84 15.95
N PRO A 385 14.58 4.50 15.75
CA PRO A 385 15.80 3.86 15.26
C PRO A 385 16.12 4.38 13.85
N GLN A 386 17.40 4.71 13.65
CA GLN A 386 17.90 5.22 12.36
C GLN A 386 17.92 4.13 11.29
#